data_48914e3554932851e2ffe4c380037daf
#
_entry.id   48914e3554932851e2ffe4c380037daf
#
_cell.length_a   1.000
_cell.length_b   1.000
_cell.length_c   1.000
_cell.angle_alpha   90.00
_cell.angle_beta   90.00
_cell.angle_gamma   90.00
#
_symmetry.space_group_name_H-M   'P 1'
#
loop_
_entity.id
_entity.type
_entity.pdbx_description
1 polymer ?
#
loop_
_entity_poly.entity_id
_entity_poly.type
_entity_poly.pdbx_seq_one_letter_code
_entity_poly.pdbx_strand_id
1 'polypeptide(L)'
;LKVNWNPLPESLAVLRMARRQPAVRNAILGVSWFWFFGTLLTSQLPAYAEVNLGGVSNSASLYIFVLALFSIGTGTGSLLCEKLSSRTVEIGLVPLGAFGMSAFLLDLYFARSGAAPVSGLDVAGFLDQPGSVRVVIDLLGIGMFTGFFVVPLFALIQSRTPASEMSRVFAAVNIQNSLFIVTAALVGIVLQEVLHWTIPQVLLALAIANVLVALWIFTIVPEFLMRFLSWVLVRALYRLRIRGVEEHVPDEGAALIVCNHVSYMDALILAASIPRPVRFVMYYRIFDIPVMRWIFRTARAIPIAGAREDPALMQRAFDEIDATLADGELVCLFPEGALTEDGAVAPFKSGMEKILERAAAAGRLVPVVPMALRGMWTSMWSRRSERAGSGRLGRMRVPRRFRAQVEVVAATPLDGQPTAGQLEARVRQLRGDEA
;
A
#
# COMPACT_ATOMS: atom_id res chain seq x y z
N LEU A 1 9.90 16.14 41.80
CA LEU A 1 9.36 16.50 40.46
C LEU A 1 8.82 17.91 40.56
N LYS A 2 9.52 18.89 39.92
CA LYS A 2 8.97 20.24 39.76
C LYS A 2 7.96 20.18 38.62
N VAL A 3 6.68 20.30 38.94
CA VAL A 3 5.60 20.39 37.91
C VAL A 3 5.69 21.77 37.25
N ASN A 4 5.98 21.81 35.99
CA ASN A 4 5.93 23.05 35.22
C ASN A 4 4.47 23.29 34.78
N TRP A 5 3.83 24.29 35.40
CA TRP A 5 2.41 24.63 35.11
C TRP A 5 2.19 25.30 33.73
N ASN A 6 3.27 25.62 33.01
CA ASN A 6 3.14 26.13 31.64
C ASN A 6 3.17 24.95 30.65
N PRO A 7 2.03 24.56 30.04
CA PRO A 7 1.97 23.41 29.14
C PRO A 7 2.66 23.66 27.77
N LEU A 8 2.86 24.91 27.38
CA LEU A 8 3.34 25.25 26.02
C LEU A 8 4.76 24.74 25.72
N PRO A 9 5.79 24.93 26.58
CA PRO A 9 7.13 24.44 26.30
C PRO A 9 7.18 22.90 26.20
N GLU A 10 6.45 22.22 27.11
CA GLU A 10 6.36 20.77 27.15
C GLU A 10 5.68 20.22 25.90
N SER A 11 4.54 20.80 25.50
CA SER A 11 3.82 20.44 24.28
C SER A 11 4.69 20.63 23.02
N LEU A 12 5.43 21.73 22.94
CA LEU A 12 6.36 21.97 21.83
C LEU A 12 7.55 21.00 21.82
N ALA A 13 8.06 20.62 23.00
CA ALA A 13 9.15 19.65 23.11
C ALA A 13 8.69 18.26 22.64
N VAL A 14 7.49 17.83 23.05
CA VAL A 14 6.87 16.57 22.68
C VAL A 14 6.57 16.53 21.18
N LEU A 15 6.03 17.61 20.59
CA LEU A 15 5.83 17.73 19.13
C LEU A 15 7.14 17.68 18.34
N ARG A 16 8.22 18.32 18.84
CA ARG A 16 9.53 18.24 18.19
C ARG A 16 10.11 16.83 18.24
N MET A 17 9.95 16.12 19.36
CA MET A 17 10.40 14.74 19.52
C MET A 17 9.68 13.81 18.54
N ALA A 18 8.37 13.88 18.46
CA ALA A 18 7.55 13.07 17.55
C ALA A 18 7.88 13.32 16.05
N ARG A 19 8.46 14.49 15.73
CA ARG A 19 8.87 14.85 14.35
C ARG A 19 10.26 14.37 13.96
N ARG A 20 11.04 13.74 14.85
CA ARG A 20 12.42 13.31 14.56
C ARG A 20 12.48 12.23 13.50
N GLN A 21 11.54 11.29 13.49
CA GLN A 21 11.45 10.24 12.48
C GLN A 21 10.44 10.64 11.39
N PRO A 22 10.85 10.74 10.12
CA PRO A 22 9.96 11.15 9.03
C PRO A 22 8.72 10.27 8.88
N ALA A 23 8.86 8.95 9.07
CA ALA A 23 7.75 8.00 8.98
C ALA A 23 6.68 8.28 10.07
N VAL A 24 7.11 8.47 11.32
CA VAL A 24 6.22 8.77 12.45
C VAL A 24 5.56 10.14 12.26
N ARG A 25 6.34 11.16 11.86
CA ARG A 25 5.81 12.50 11.57
C ARG A 25 4.71 12.47 10.51
N ASN A 26 4.95 11.77 9.40
CA ASN A 26 4.00 11.68 8.29
C ASN A 26 2.75 10.90 8.70
N ALA A 27 2.91 9.84 9.50
CA ALA A 27 1.79 9.09 10.06
C ALA A 27 0.94 9.96 11.00
N ILE A 28 1.55 10.76 11.87
CA ILE A 28 0.85 11.71 12.75
C ILE A 28 0.06 12.73 11.93
N LEU A 29 0.66 13.29 10.87
CA LEU A 29 -0.05 14.20 9.95
C LEU A 29 -1.26 13.54 9.29
N GLY A 30 -1.11 12.28 8.85
CA GLY A 30 -2.21 11.50 8.29
C GLY A 30 -3.34 11.26 9.32
N VAL A 31 -3.01 10.87 10.55
CA VAL A 31 -4.00 10.70 11.63
C VAL A 31 -4.69 12.03 11.94
N SER A 32 -3.96 13.14 11.97
CA SER A 32 -4.55 14.46 12.21
C SER A 32 -5.46 14.89 11.06
N TRP A 33 -5.10 14.56 9.82
CA TRP A 33 -5.97 14.75 8.66
C TRP A 33 -7.27 13.93 8.77
N PHE A 34 -7.20 12.68 9.24
CA PHE A 34 -8.39 11.87 9.53
C PHE A 34 -9.33 12.58 10.51
N TRP A 35 -8.81 13.17 11.59
CA TRP A 35 -9.62 13.92 12.54
C TRP A 35 -10.22 15.19 11.95
N PHE A 36 -9.47 15.91 11.11
CA PHE A 36 -10.00 17.05 10.36
C PHE A 36 -11.15 16.63 9.44
N PHE A 37 -10.92 15.61 8.61
CA PHE A 37 -11.89 15.08 7.67
C PHE A 37 -13.15 14.58 8.39
N GLY A 38 -13.00 13.77 9.41
CA GLY A 38 -14.10 13.20 10.19
C GLY A 38 -14.91 14.28 10.89
N THR A 39 -14.27 15.27 11.50
CA THR A 39 -14.94 16.37 12.17
C THR A 39 -15.74 17.23 11.18
N LEU A 40 -15.14 17.63 10.07
CA LEU A 40 -15.85 18.44 9.08
C LEU A 40 -17.01 17.67 8.44
N LEU A 41 -16.81 16.38 8.08
CA LEU A 41 -17.84 15.51 7.55
C LEU A 41 -19.01 15.36 8.54
N THR A 42 -18.72 14.93 9.78
CA THR A 42 -19.76 14.61 10.75
C THR A 42 -20.51 15.86 11.22
N SER A 43 -19.89 17.05 11.21
CA SER A 43 -20.57 18.31 11.49
C SER A 43 -21.62 18.67 10.43
N GLN A 44 -21.47 18.17 9.20
CA GLN A 44 -22.45 18.41 8.12
C GLN A 44 -23.62 17.43 8.13
N LEU A 45 -23.46 16.23 8.74
CA LEU A 45 -24.47 15.17 8.64
C LEU A 45 -25.85 15.53 9.19
N PRO A 46 -26.01 16.29 10.30
CA PRO A 46 -27.34 16.67 10.77
C PRO A 46 -28.12 17.48 9.73
N ALA A 47 -27.51 18.55 9.23
CA ALA A 47 -28.11 19.40 8.22
C ALA A 47 -28.23 18.70 6.86
N TYR A 48 -27.29 17.82 6.50
CA TYR A 48 -27.38 16.99 5.31
C TYR A 48 -28.61 16.07 5.35
N ALA A 49 -28.85 15.41 6.50
CA ALA A 49 -29.99 14.52 6.69
C ALA A 49 -31.34 15.30 6.57
N GLU A 50 -31.43 16.50 7.14
CA GLU A 50 -32.62 17.31 7.09
C GLU A 50 -32.83 17.93 5.69
N VAL A 51 -31.83 18.66 5.18
CA VAL A 51 -31.99 19.51 3.98
C VAL A 51 -31.83 18.69 2.69
N ASN A 52 -30.86 17.77 2.64
CA ASN A 52 -30.53 17.06 1.40
C ASN A 52 -31.21 15.68 1.28
N LEU A 53 -31.47 15.01 2.41
CA LEU A 53 -32.17 13.72 2.39
C LEU A 53 -33.67 13.84 2.71
N GLY A 54 -34.13 15.02 3.12
CA GLY A 54 -35.55 15.27 3.36
C GLY A 54 -36.07 14.82 4.71
N GLY A 55 -35.19 14.72 5.71
CA GLY A 55 -35.56 14.31 7.06
C GLY A 55 -36.59 15.25 7.70
N VAL A 56 -37.32 14.74 8.69
CA VAL A 56 -38.24 15.53 9.50
C VAL A 56 -37.49 16.59 10.27
N SER A 57 -37.87 17.84 10.15
CA SER A 57 -37.29 18.94 10.93
C SER A 57 -37.46 18.66 12.43
N ASN A 58 -36.41 18.88 13.18
CA ASN A 58 -36.30 18.54 14.60
C ASN A 58 -36.39 17.04 14.97
N SER A 59 -36.30 16.12 13.99
CA SER A 59 -36.16 14.69 14.25
C SER A 59 -34.73 14.23 13.99
N ALA A 60 -34.12 13.58 14.98
CA ALA A 60 -32.79 13.05 14.86
C ALA A 60 -32.71 11.67 14.13
N SER A 61 -33.86 11.07 13.77
CA SER A 61 -33.91 9.67 13.30
C SER A 61 -33.07 9.43 12.05
N LEU A 62 -33.22 10.25 11.02
CA LEU A 62 -32.47 10.11 9.77
C LEU A 62 -30.98 10.46 9.96
N TYR A 63 -30.68 11.47 10.77
CA TYR A 63 -29.30 11.80 11.15
C TYR A 63 -28.62 10.64 11.90
N ILE A 64 -29.30 10.03 12.89
CA ILE A 64 -28.76 8.89 13.62
C ILE A 64 -28.51 7.72 12.67
N PHE A 65 -29.40 7.46 11.73
CA PHE A 65 -29.25 6.42 10.72
C PHE A 65 -28.02 6.67 9.84
N VAL A 66 -27.84 7.89 9.31
CA VAL A 66 -26.69 8.29 8.50
C VAL A 66 -25.37 8.16 9.28
N LEU A 67 -25.36 8.59 10.53
CA LEU A 67 -24.20 8.47 11.43
C LEU A 67 -23.89 6.99 11.74
N ALA A 68 -24.91 6.16 11.92
CA ALA A 68 -24.76 4.73 12.14
C ALA A 68 -24.14 4.04 10.92
N LEU A 69 -24.57 4.37 9.69
CA LEU A 69 -23.98 3.84 8.46
C LEU A 69 -22.48 4.15 8.37
N PHE A 70 -22.12 5.42 8.59
CA PHE A 70 -20.70 5.82 8.62
C PHE A 70 -19.90 5.05 9.69
N SER A 71 -20.46 4.91 10.90
CA SER A 71 -19.82 4.21 12.02
C SER A 71 -19.66 2.71 11.76
N ILE A 72 -20.70 2.06 11.20
CA ILE A 72 -20.66 0.64 10.78
C ILE A 72 -19.62 0.45 9.70
N GLY A 73 -19.58 1.36 8.72
CA GLY A 73 -18.55 1.36 7.69
C GLY A 73 -17.16 1.41 8.28
N THR A 74 -16.90 2.35 9.21
CA THR A 74 -15.60 2.52 9.86
C THR A 74 -15.19 1.28 10.67
N GLY A 75 -16.11 0.71 11.44
CA GLY A 75 -15.88 -0.53 12.18
C GLY A 75 -15.56 -1.71 11.25
N THR A 76 -16.34 -1.85 10.18
CA THR A 76 -16.12 -2.89 9.16
C THR A 76 -14.77 -2.72 8.47
N GLY A 77 -14.43 -1.49 8.07
CA GLY A 77 -13.14 -1.18 7.46
C GLY A 77 -11.96 -1.49 8.39
N SER A 78 -12.08 -1.17 9.67
CA SER A 78 -11.05 -1.47 10.67
C SER A 78 -10.83 -2.97 10.85
N LEU A 79 -11.90 -3.77 10.91
CA LEU A 79 -11.82 -5.22 11.00
C LEU A 79 -11.28 -5.87 9.71
N LEU A 80 -11.67 -5.34 8.55
CA LEU A 80 -11.13 -5.81 7.26
C LEU A 80 -9.65 -5.44 7.11
N CYS A 81 -9.23 -4.30 7.63
CA CYS A 81 -7.82 -3.89 7.64
C CYS A 81 -6.95 -4.95 8.34
N GLU A 82 -7.36 -5.46 9.50
CA GLU A 82 -6.64 -6.53 10.21
C GLU A 82 -6.50 -7.79 9.36
N LYS A 83 -7.59 -8.22 8.69
CA LYS A 83 -7.57 -9.40 7.82
C LYS A 83 -6.71 -9.22 6.58
N LEU A 84 -6.72 -8.03 5.98
CA LEU A 84 -5.97 -7.72 4.77
C LEU A 84 -4.47 -7.54 5.06
N SER A 85 -4.13 -7.05 6.24
CA SER A 85 -2.73 -6.81 6.64
C SER A 85 -2.01 -8.07 7.13
N SER A 86 -2.69 -9.22 7.25
CA SER A 86 -2.08 -10.50 7.66
C SER A 86 -1.19 -10.37 8.91
N ARG A 87 -1.59 -9.55 9.88
CA ARG A 87 -0.87 -9.20 11.13
C ARG A 87 0.42 -8.37 10.93
N THR A 88 0.66 -7.85 9.74
CA THR A 88 1.76 -6.89 9.48
C THR A 88 1.22 -5.48 9.30
N VAL A 89 2.07 -4.46 9.46
CA VAL A 89 1.67 -3.06 9.23
C VAL A 89 1.57 -2.81 7.73
N GLU A 90 0.36 -2.92 7.15
CA GLU A 90 0.12 -2.77 5.71
C GLU A 90 -0.13 -1.31 5.33
N ILE A 91 0.96 -0.55 5.15
CA ILE A 91 0.92 0.88 4.81
C ILE A 91 0.27 1.13 3.42
N GLY A 92 0.27 0.13 2.53
CA GLY A 92 -0.36 0.23 1.21
C GLY A 92 -1.89 0.45 1.26
N LEU A 93 -2.53 0.15 2.39
CA LEU A 93 -3.95 0.45 2.61
C LEU A 93 -4.23 1.95 2.80
N VAL A 94 -3.25 2.74 3.27
CA VAL A 94 -3.44 4.18 3.55
C VAL A 94 -3.81 4.96 2.29
N PRO A 95 -3.03 4.94 1.18
CA PRO A 95 -3.44 5.62 -0.03
C PRO A 95 -4.72 5.04 -0.65
N LEU A 96 -4.94 3.72 -0.55
CA LEU A 96 -6.21 3.12 -0.98
C LEU A 96 -7.38 3.66 -0.16
N GLY A 97 -7.23 3.76 1.17
CA GLY A 97 -8.21 4.38 2.06
C GLY A 97 -8.51 5.81 1.66
N ALA A 98 -7.47 6.63 1.46
CA ALA A 98 -7.65 8.03 1.07
C ALA A 98 -8.36 8.19 -0.29
N PHE A 99 -7.99 7.41 -1.30
CA PHE A 99 -8.67 7.44 -2.61
C PHE A 99 -10.12 6.96 -2.51
N GLY A 100 -10.38 5.89 -1.74
CA GLY A 100 -11.73 5.37 -1.52
C GLY A 100 -12.64 6.38 -0.81
N MET A 101 -12.17 7.02 0.27
CA MET A 101 -12.88 8.11 0.93
C MET A 101 -13.27 9.20 -0.06
N SER A 102 -12.34 9.63 -0.92
CA SER A 102 -12.60 10.65 -1.93
C SER A 102 -13.63 10.20 -2.96
N ALA A 103 -13.52 8.97 -3.46
CA ALA A 103 -14.41 8.44 -4.49
C ALA A 103 -15.87 8.40 -4.00
N PHE A 104 -16.10 7.83 -2.81
CA PHE A 104 -17.45 7.75 -2.24
C PHE A 104 -17.99 9.12 -1.81
N LEU A 105 -17.13 10.03 -1.34
CA LEU A 105 -17.57 11.38 -1.00
C LEU A 105 -17.93 12.21 -2.24
N LEU A 106 -17.19 12.04 -3.35
CA LEU A 106 -17.53 12.59 -4.66
C LEU A 106 -18.85 12.00 -5.19
N ASP A 107 -19.03 10.68 -5.07
CA ASP A 107 -20.25 10.01 -5.49
C ASP A 107 -21.45 10.50 -4.68
N LEU A 108 -21.30 10.67 -3.36
CA LEU A 108 -22.31 11.24 -2.46
C LEU A 108 -22.74 12.66 -2.88
N TYR A 109 -21.79 13.49 -3.35
CA TYR A 109 -22.08 14.81 -3.90
C TYR A 109 -23.02 14.72 -5.11
N PHE A 110 -22.76 13.77 -6.03
CA PHE A 110 -23.58 13.60 -7.24
C PHE A 110 -24.88 12.83 -6.98
N ALA A 111 -24.97 12.02 -5.91
CA ALA A 111 -26.11 11.17 -5.62
C ALA A 111 -27.41 11.97 -5.42
N ARG A 112 -27.32 13.20 -4.93
CA ARG A 112 -28.47 14.10 -4.66
C ARG A 112 -28.38 15.44 -5.37
N SER A 113 -27.46 15.62 -6.29
CA SER A 113 -27.32 16.83 -7.08
C SER A 113 -28.53 16.99 -8.02
N GLY A 114 -29.39 17.96 -7.74
CA GLY A 114 -30.56 18.25 -8.57
C GLY A 114 -31.88 17.54 -8.21
N ALA A 115 -31.91 16.70 -7.17
CA ALA A 115 -33.18 16.15 -6.68
C ALA A 115 -33.99 17.23 -5.91
N ALA A 116 -35.28 17.38 -6.24
CA ALA A 116 -36.15 18.21 -5.45
C ALA A 116 -36.29 17.65 -4.03
N PRO A 117 -36.14 18.46 -2.98
CA PRO A 117 -36.20 17.97 -1.62
C PRO A 117 -37.63 17.51 -1.30
N VAL A 118 -37.82 16.24 -1.00
CA VAL A 118 -39.01 15.72 -0.34
C VAL A 118 -38.74 15.93 1.14
N SER A 119 -39.65 16.63 1.85
CA SER A 119 -39.50 16.90 3.27
C SER A 119 -40.39 15.98 4.12
N GLY A 120 -40.00 15.75 5.37
CA GLY A 120 -40.82 15.02 6.32
C GLY A 120 -40.60 13.48 6.28
N LEU A 121 -39.47 13.03 5.77
CA LEU A 121 -39.16 11.60 5.68
C LEU A 121 -38.54 11.07 7.00
N ASP A 122 -39.08 9.93 7.43
CA ASP A 122 -38.39 9.03 8.37
C ASP A 122 -37.42 8.13 7.63
N VAL A 123 -36.76 7.20 8.35
CA VAL A 123 -35.78 6.29 7.75
C VAL A 123 -36.43 5.40 6.68
N ALA A 124 -37.64 4.90 6.90
CA ALA A 124 -38.33 4.05 5.94
C ALA A 124 -38.71 4.84 4.68
N GLY A 125 -39.32 6.00 4.86
CA GLY A 125 -39.65 6.90 3.75
C GLY A 125 -38.41 7.36 2.95
N PHE A 126 -37.26 7.54 3.59
CA PHE A 126 -36.00 7.80 2.90
C PHE A 126 -35.55 6.59 2.07
N LEU A 127 -35.60 5.39 2.62
CA LEU A 127 -35.18 4.17 1.91
C LEU A 127 -36.01 3.87 0.68
N ASP A 128 -37.28 4.29 0.68
CA ASP A 128 -38.19 4.17 -0.47
C ASP A 128 -37.91 5.19 -1.59
N GLN A 129 -37.09 6.20 -1.32
CA GLN A 129 -36.75 7.22 -2.33
C GLN A 129 -35.76 6.68 -3.39
N PRO A 130 -35.92 7.03 -4.66
CA PRO A 130 -34.94 6.74 -5.70
C PRO A 130 -33.56 7.28 -5.32
N GLY A 131 -32.54 6.44 -5.42
CA GLY A 131 -31.14 6.81 -5.11
C GLY A 131 -30.75 6.73 -3.64
N SER A 132 -31.65 6.37 -2.71
CA SER A 132 -31.32 6.18 -1.29
C SER A 132 -30.27 5.09 -1.08
N VAL A 133 -30.36 3.98 -1.80
CA VAL A 133 -29.38 2.87 -1.76
C VAL A 133 -27.97 3.38 -2.12
N ARG A 134 -27.84 4.29 -3.09
CA ARG A 134 -26.56 4.90 -3.45
C ARG A 134 -25.97 5.69 -2.29
N VAL A 135 -26.77 6.52 -1.63
CA VAL A 135 -26.35 7.27 -0.44
C VAL A 135 -25.93 6.33 0.71
N VAL A 136 -26.66 5.24 0.92
CA VAL A 136 -26.31 4.21 1.92
C VAL A 136 -24.95 3.59 1.61
N ILE A 137 -24.73 3.21 0.35
CA ILE A 137 -23.45 2.63 -0.11
C ILE A 137 -22.32 3.64 0.05
N ASP A 138 -22.55 4.91 -0.29
CA ASP A 138 -21.54 5.97 -0.18
C ASP A 138 -21.12 6.19 1.27
N LEU A 139 -22.07 6.29 2.20
CA LEU A 139 -21.76 6.49 3.62
C LEU A 139 -21.05 5.30 4.25
N LEU A 140 -21.49 4.08 3.94
CA LEU A 140 -20.79 2.85 4.34
C LEU A 140 -19.36 2.80 3.74
N GLY A 141 -19.24 3.17 2.46
CA GLY A 141 -17.96 3.22 1.74
C GLY A 141 -17.00 4.25 2.34
N ILE A 142 -17.45 5.48 2.56
CA ILE A 142 -16.65 6.53 3.22
C ILE A 142 -16.14 6.00 4.55
N GLY A 143 -17.02 5.44 5.40
CA GLY A 143 -16.64 4.87 6.69
C GLY A 143 -15.62 3.74 6.54
N MET A 144 -15.85 2.77 5.65
CA MET A 144 -14.97 1.62 5.44
C MET A 144 -13.56 2.06 5.03
N PHE A 145 -13.45 2.97 4.07
CA PHE A 145 -12.16 3.47 3.61
C PHE A 145 -11.48 4.37 4.64
N THR A 146 -12.25 5.01 5.51
CA THR A 146 -11.73 5.71 6.69
C THR A 146 -11.00 4.74 7.64
N GLY A 147 -11.55 3.53 7.85
CA GLY A 147 -10.87 2.46 8.61
C GLY A 147 -9.56 2.03 7.96
N PHE A 148 -9.54 1.82 6.64
CA PHE A 148 -8.32 1.50 5.89
C PHE A 148 -7.27 2.60 5.94
N PHE A 149 -7.69 3.84 6.09
CA PHE A 149 -6.79 4.98 6.18
C PHE A 149 -6.15 5.10 7.56
N VAL A 150 -6.92 5.03 8.63
CA VAL A 150 -6.46 5.40 9.97
C VAL A 150 -5.75 4.27 10.71
N VAL A 151 -6.21 3.01 10.56
CA VAL A 151 -5.68 1.87 11.33
C VAL A 151 -4.20 1.61 11.04
N PRO A 152 -3.72 1.55 9.76
CA PRO A 152 -2.31 1.34 9.50
C PRO A 152 -1.43 2.49 9.96
N LEU A 153 -1.94 3.72 9.98
CA LEU A 153 -1.19 4.89 10.48
C LEU A 153 -0.94 4.79 11.98
N PHE A 154 -1.95 4.40 12.77
CA PHE A 154 -1.74 4.15 14.20
C PHE A 154 -0.80 2.98 14.45
N ALA A 155 -0.94 1.88 13.70
CA ALA A 155 -0.03 0.74 13.78
C ALA A 155 1.41 1.14 13.45
N LEU A 156 1.63 1.99 12.44
CA LEU A 156 2.94 2.52 12.10
C LEU A 156 3.54 3.38 13.22
N ILE A 157 2.75 4.27 13.82
CA ILE A 157 3.20 5.09 14.96
C ILE A 157 3.64 4.17 16.10
N GLN A 158 2.85 3.14 16.43
CA GLN A 158 3.15 2.20 17.51
C GLN A 158 4.40 1.37 17.23
N SER A 159 4.54 0.83 16.02
CA SER A 159 5.66 -0.05 15.66
C SER A 159 7.00 0.68 15.56
N ARG A 160 6.98 1.99 15.25
CA ARG A 160 8.20 2.80 15.06
C ARG A 160 8.57 3.65 16.28
N THR A 161 7.78 3.59 17.34
CA THR A 161 8.03 4.37 18.55
C THR A 161 8.55 3.45 19.65
N PRO A 162 9.73 3.72 20.26
CA PRO A 162 10.22 2.98 21.41
C PRO A 162 9.21 3.00 22.56
N ALA A 163 9.09 1.90 23.29
CA ALA A 163 8.14 1.77 24.41
C ALA A 163 8.33 2.88 25.47
N SER A 164 9.57 3.33 25.70
CA SER A 164 9.89 4.42 26.64
C SER A 164 9.40 5.82 26.22
N GLU A 165 9.12 6.01 24.92
CA GLU A 165 8.66 7.28 24.35
C GLU A 165 7.19 7.26 23.93
N MET A 166 6.54 6.10 23.97
CA MET A 166 5.18 5.85 23.47
C MET A 166 4.17 6.86 24.01
N SER A 167 4.12 7.03 25.34
CA SER A 167 3.17 7.95 25.98
C SER A 167 3.35 9.40 25.54
N ARG A 168 4.61 9.82 25.33
CA ARG A 168 4.92 11.19 24.85
C ARG A 168 4.52 11.39 23.39
N VAL A 169 4.79 10.39 22.54
CA VAL A 169 4.39 10.45 21.13
C VAL A 169 2.87 10.49 21.01
N PHE A 170 2.12 9.67 21.79
CA PHE A 170 0.65 9.75 21.78
C PHE A 170 0.12 11.07 22.35
N ALA A 171 0.80 11.69 23.31
CA ALA A 171 0.46 13.05 23.74
C ALA A 171 0.61 14.07 22.60
N ALA A 172 1.70 13.96 21.80
CA ALA A 172 1.88 14.79 20.61
C ALA A 172 0.79 14.55 19.56
N VAL A 173 0.43 13.28 19.32
CA VAL A 173 -0.67 12.90 18.42
C VAL A 173 -1.96 13.58 18.83
N ASN A 174 -2.32 13.48 20.13
CA ASN A 174 -3.57 14.07 20.64
C ASN A 174 -3.58 15.59 20.54
N ILE A 175 -2.47 16.26 20.85
CA ILE A 175 -2.35 17.72 20.72
C ILE A 175 -2.56 18.12 19.26
N GLN A 176 -1.88 17.44 18.33
CA GLN A 176 -1.98 17.75 16.90
C GLN A 176 -3.38 17.44 16.36
N ASN A 177 -3.99 16.33 16.76
CA ASN A 177 -5.37 15.99 16.39
C ASN A 177 -6.36 17.06 16.86
N SER A 178 -6.22 17.55 18.12
CA SER A 178 -7.07 18.61 18.66
C SER A 178 -6.96 19.91 17.84
N LEU A 179 -5.76 20.27 17.40
CA LEU A 179 -5.56 21.43 16.53
C LEU A 179 -6.28 21.25 15.18
N PHE A 180 -6.24 20.06 14.59
CA PHE A 180 -6.91 19.77 13.33
C PHE A 180 -8.43 19.72 13.50
N ILE A 181 -8.96 19.22 14.62
CA ILE A 181 -10.38 19.25 14.98
C ILE A 181 -10.87 20.70 15.07
N VAL A 182 -10.16 21.55 15.82
CA VAL A 182 -10.52 22.98 15.94
C VAL A 182 -10.44 23.67 14.58
N THR A 183 -9.40 23.38 13.79
CA THR A 183 -9.27 23.94 12.44
C THR A 183 -10.41 23.50 11.55
N ALA A 184 -10.85 22.25 11.60
CA ALA A 184 -11.99 21.74 10.84
C ALA A 184 -13.29 22.48 11.20
N ALA A 185 -13.53 22.70 12.50
CA ALA A 185 -14.69 23.44 12.96
C ALA A 185 -14.67 24.90 12.47
N LEU A 186 -13.53 25.59 12.57
CA LEU A 186 -13.37 26.95 12.06
C LEU A 186 -13.56 27.03 10.54
N VAL A 187 -12.98 26.08 9.80
CA VAL A 187 -13.17 25.97 8.34
C VAL A 187 -14.65 25.77 8.01
N GLY A 188 -15.34 24.88 8.73
CA GLY A 188 -16.79 24.68 8.55
C GLY A 188 -17.59 25.96 8.74
N ILE A 189 -17.33 26.71 9.81
CA ILE A 189 -17.96 28.00 10.08
C ILE A 189 -17.69 29.01 8.95
N VAL A 190 -16.43 29.14 8.52
CA VAL A 190 -16.06 30.07 7.45
C VAL A 190 -16.76 29.71 6.14
N LEU A 191 -16.78 28.43 5.77
CA LEU A 191 -17.43 27.99 4.53
C LEU A 191 -18.93 28.26 4.55
N GLN A 192 -19.61 28.01 5.66
CA GLN A 192 -21.08 28.15 5.76
C GLN A 192 -21.55 29.56 6.12
N GLU A 193 -20.97 30.20 7.14
CA GLU A 193 -21.45 31.47 7.66
C GLU A 193 -20.88 32.69 6.92
N VAL A 194 -19.62 32.57 6.40
CA VAL A 194 -18.97 33.69 5.71
C VAL A 194 -19.09 33.55 4.19
N LEU A 195 -18.85 32.35 3.64
CA LEU A 195 -18.92 32.13 2.19
C LEU A 195 -20.27 31.63 1.71
N HIS A 196 -21.20 31.33 2.63
CA HIS A 196 -22.57 30.87 2.37
C HIS A 196 -22.61 29.62 1.45
N TRP A 197 -21.65 28.73 1.61
CA TRP A 197 -21.61 27.47 0.85
C TRP A 197 -22.73 26.53 1.31
N THR A 198 -23.34 25.85 0.35
CA THR A 198 -24.27 24.78 0.62
C THR A 198 -23.52 23.52 1.14
N ILE A 199 -24.23 22.66 1.85
CA ILE A 199 -23.66 21.41 2.40
C ILE A 199 -22.99 20.57 1.31
N PRO A 200 -23.61 20.32 0.13
CA PRO A 200 -22.94 19.62 -0.95
C PRO A 200 -21.63 20.28 -1.41
N GLN A 201 -21.54 21.61 -1.45
CA GLN A 201 -20.31 22.32 -1.80
C GLN A 201 -19.21 22.10 -0.76
N VAL A 202 -19.56 22.08 0.52
CA VAL A 202 -18.59 21.74 1.61
C VAL A 202 -18.10 20.30 1.45
N LEU A 203 -19.00 19.35 1.18
CA LEU A 203 -18.62 17.95 0.94
C LEU A 203 -17.72 17.78 -0.30
N LEU A 204 -18.03 18.51 -1.37
CA LEU A 204 -17.20 18.53 -2.58
C LEU A 204 -15.80 19.09 -2.29
N ALA A 205 -15.71 20.20 -1.57
CA ALA A 205 -14.43 20.79 -1.18
C ALA A 205 -13.60 19.81 -0.32
N LEU A 206 -14.25 19.15 0.63
CA LEU A 206 -13.62 18.12 1.46
C LEU A 206 -13.13 16.94 0.63
N ALA A 207 -13.92 16.48 -0.36
CA ALA A 207 -13.52 15.42 -1.28
C ALA A 207 -12.28 15.81 -2.10
N ILE A 208 -12.27 17.03 -2.67
CA ILE A 208 -11.12 17.54 -3.44
C ILE A 208 -9.88 17.68 -2.54
N ALA A 209 -10.03 18.24 -1.34
CA ALA A 209 -8.93 18.35 -0.38
C ALA A 209 -8.36 16.96 -0.03
N ASN A 210 -9.24 15.97 0.16
CA ASN A 210 -8.81 14.60 0.45
C ASN A 210 -8.13 13.94 -0.76
N VAL A 211 -8.54 14.23 -2.01
CA VAL A 211 -7.80 13.80 -3.22
C VAL A 211 -6.37 14.35 -3.20
N LEU A 212 -6.19 15.63 -2.87
CA LEU A 212 -4.86 16.25 -2.80
C LEU A 212 -3.99 15.58 -1.72
N VAL A 213 -4.57 15.28 -0.56
CA VAL A 213 -3.88 14.53 0.50
C VAL A 213 -3.57 13.10 0.06
N ALA A 214 -4.49 12.42 -0.63
CA ALA A 214 -4.26 11.08 -1.18
C ALA A 214 -3.10 11.06 -2.18
N LEU A 215 -3.04 12.04 -3.08
CA LEU A 215 -1.95 12.21 -4.03
C LEU A 215 -0.63 12.49 -3.32
N TRP A 216 -0.64 13.36 -2.30
CA TRP A 216 0.55 13.63 -1.49
C TRP A 216 1.05 12.38 -0.76
N ILE A 217 0.17 11.61 -0.12
CA ILE A 217 0.52 10.34 0.52
C ILE A 217 1.09 9.36 -0.49
N PHE A 218 0.49 9.26 -1.68
CA PHE A 218 0.98 8.40 -2.75
C PHE A 218 2.42 8.76 -3.18
N THR A 219 2.80 10.04 -3.16
CA THR A 219 4.19 10.44 -3.45
C THR A 219 5.19 10.03 -2.37
N ILE A 220 4.71 9.79 -1.13
CA ILE A 220 5.58 9.40 0.00
C ILE A 220 5.78 7.89 0.07
N VAL A 221 4.74 7.10 -0.24
CA VAL A 221 4.75 5.64 -0.04
C VAL A 221 4.25 4.86 -1.28
N PRO A 222 4.69 5.19 -2.49
CA PRO A 222 4.17 4.58 -3.71
C PRO A 222 4.46 3.07 -3.78
N GLU A 223 5.62 2.64 -3.30
CA GLU A 223 6.05 1.24 -3.29
C GLU A 223 5.15 0.35 -2.42
N PHE A 224 4.66 0.87 -1.30
CA PHE A 224 3.75 0.11 -0.43
C PHE A 224 2.38 -0.10 -1.09
N LEU A 225 1.86 0.91 -1.77
CA LEU A 225 0.63 0.75 -2.55
C LEU A 225 0.82 -0.24 -3.70
N MET A 226 1.93 -0.15 -4.43
CA MET A 226 2.24 -1.10 -5.51
C MET A 226 2.36 -2.53 -4.97
N ARG A 227 3.00 -2.72 -3.83
CA ARG A 227 3.08 -4.02 -3.15
C ARG A 227 1.68 -4.55 -2.78
N PHE A 228 0.84 -3.72 -2.17
CA PHE A 228 -0.52 -4.10 -1.81
C PHE A 228 -1.36 -4.46 -3.04
N LEU A 229 -1.30 -3.66 -4.11
CA LEU A 229 -1.99 -3.96 -5.38
C LEU A 229 -1.48 -5.26 -6.01
N SER A 230 -0.17 -5.53 -5.95
CA SER A 230 0.41 -6.80 -6.37
C SER A 230 -0.14 -7.96 -5.55
N TRP A 231 -0.27 -7.80 -4.23
CA TRP A 231 -0.85 -8.81 -3.35
C TRP A 231 -2.32 -9.11 -3.69
N VAL A 232 -3.15 -8.08 -3.91
CA VAL A 232 -4.54 -8.24 -4.35
C VAL A 232 -4.61 -8.98 -5.68
N LEU A 233 -3.82 -8.54 -6.67
CA LEU A 233 -3.79 -9.12 -8.01
C LEU A 233 -3.34 -10.59 -7.97
N VAL A 234 -2.25 -10.89 -7.28
CA VAL A 234 -1.72 -12.24 -7.16
C VAL A 234 -2.71 -13.17 -6.46
N ARG A 235 -3.35 -12.73 -5.39
CA ARG A 235 -4.38 -13.52 -4.69
C ARG A 235 -5.63 -13.76 -5.54
N ALA A 236 -5.98 -12.84 -6.42
CA ALA A 236 -7.07 -13.03 -7.37
C ALA A 236 -6.73 -14.06 -8.45
N LEU A 237 -5.49 -14.00 -8.98
CA LEU A 237 -5.04 -14.82 -10.12
C LEU A 237 -4.47 -16.19 -9.72
N TYR A 238 -3.93 -16.33 -8.50
CA TYR A 238 -3.20 -17.50 -8.04
C TYR A 238 -3.68 -17.98 -6.66
N ARG A 239 -3.44 -19.25 -6.39
CA ARG A 239 -3.51 -19.83 -5.04
C ARG A 239 -2.09 -19.80 -4.46
N LEU A 240 -1.74 -18.69 -3.83
CA LEU A 240 -0.42 -18.45 -3.29
C LEU A 240 -0.23 -19.18 -1.95
N ARG A 241 0.89 -19.92 -1.83
CA ARG A 241 1.42 -20.46 -0.58
C ARG A 241 2.78 -19.85 -0.32
N ILE A 242 3.03 -19.45 0.92
CA ILE A 242 4.28 -18.81 1.33
C ILE A 242 4.86 -19.64 2.45
N ARG A 243 6.17 -19.97 2.37
CA ARG A 243 6.90 -20.73 3.39
C ARG A 243 8.26 -20.09 3.66
N GLY A 244 8.60 -19.91 4.94
CA GLY A 244 9.89 -19.43 5.39
C GLY A 244 10.17 -17.95 5.10
N VAL A 245 9.26 -17.20 4.48
CA VAL A 245 9.49 -15.79 4.14
C VAL A 245 9.52 -14.92 5.40
N GLU A 246 8.57 -15.12 6.32
CA GLU A 246 8.51 -14.39 7.59
C GLU A 246 9.70 -14.73 8.53
N GLU A 247 10.27 -15.93 8.38
CA GLU A 247 11.37 -16.41 9.24
C GLU A 247 12.76 -15.98 8.71
N HIS A 248 12.90 -15.81 7.39
CA HIS A 248 14.20 -15.68 6.74
C HIS A 248 14.42 -14.34 6.03
N VAL A 249 13.38 -13.59 5.72
CA VAL A 249 13.53 -12.23 5.21
C VAL A 249 13.59 -11.27 6.41
N PRO A 250 14.67 -10.48 6.58
CA PRO A 250 14.80 -9.61 7.74
C PRO A 250 13.74 -8.51 7.74
N ASP A 251 13.15 -8.25 8.91
CA ASP A 251 12.16 -7.18 9.10
C ASP A 251 12.77 -5.78 8.93
N GLU A 252 14.05 -5.63 9.22
CA GLU A 252 14.81 -4.39 9.08
C GLU A 252 16.21 -4.67 8.49
N GLY A 253 16.81 -3.63 7.91
CA GLY A 253 18.13 -3.73 7.30
C GLY A 253 18.11 -4.25 5.87
N ALA A 254 19.30 -4.23 5.24
CA ALA A 254 19.49 -4.66 3.86
C ALA A 254 19.47 -6.18 3.73
N ALA A 255 18.94 -6.69 2.61
CA ALA A 255 19.18 -8.06 2.19
C ALA A 255 19.11 -8.16 0.65
N LEU A 256 19.87 -9.09 0.11
CA LEU A 256 19.83 -9.47 -1.29
C LEU A 256 18.99 -10.75 -1.45
N ILE A 257 17.88 -10.64 -2.16
CA ILE A 257 17.01 -11.78 -2.46
C ILE A 257 17.39 -12.33 -3.82
N VAL A 258 17.56 -13.64 -3.88
CA VAL A 258 17.95 -14.37 -5.10
C VAL A 258 16.91 -15.43 -5.39
N CYS A 259 16.29 -15.40 -6.58
CA CYS A 259 15.20 -16.31 -6.94
C CYS A 259 15.32 -16.79 -8.39
N ASN A 260 14.76 -17.96 -8.70
CA ASN A 260 14.61 -18.44 -10.08
C ASN A 260 13.58 -17.63 -10.88
N HIS A 261 13.73 -17.60 -12.21
CA HIS A 261 12.93 -16.77 -13.11
C HIS A 261 12.17 -17.56 -14.17
N VAL A 262 10.87 -17.73 -13.95
CA VAL A 262 10.00 -18.61 -14.76
C VAL A 262 8.98 -17.82 -15.60
N SER A 263 8.52 -16.66 -15.09
CA SER A 263 7.38 -15.94 -15.64
C SER A 263 7.52 -14.42 -15.45
N TYR A 264 6.86 -13.65 -16.30
CA TYR A 264 6.71 -12.20 -16.13
C TYR A 264 6.01 -11.80 -14.82
N MET A 265 5.30 -12.75 -14.18
CA MET A 265 4.59 -12.52 -12.91
C MET A 265 5.47 -12.74 -11.68
N ASP A 266 6.70 -13.23 -11.82
CA ASP A 266 7.54 -13.62 -10.69
C ASP A 266 7.82 -12.45 -9.73
N ALA A 267 8.15 -11.27 -10.28
CA ALA A 267 8.37 -10.07 -9.48
C ALA A 267 7.11 -9.65 -8.69
N LEU A 268 5.92 -9.75 -9.30
CA LEU A 268 4.65 -9.43 -8.63
C LEU A 268 4.33 -10.45 -7.53
N ILE A 269 4.62 -11.74 -7.77
CA ILE A 269 4.40 -12.81 -6.78
C ILE A 269 5.34 -12.62 -5.60
N LEU A 270 6.62 -12.33 -5.83
CA LEU A 270 7.57 -12.03 -4.76
C LEU A 270 7.20 -10.76 -4.00
N ALA A 271 6.83 -9.68 -4.71
CA ALA A 271 6.34 -8.44 -4.09
C ALA A 271 5.11 -8.68 -3.20
N ALA A 272 4.20 -9.59 -3.63
CA ALA A 272 3.02 -9.97 -2.87
C ALA A 272 3.32 -10.88 -1.67
N SER A 273 4.46 -11.57 -1.68
CA SER A 273 4.84 -12.56 -0.66
C SER A 273 5.73 -11.99 0.43
N ILE A 274 6.48 -10.93 0.13
CA ILE A 274 7.45 -10.32 1.04
C ILE A 274 6.78 -9.17 1.79
N PRO A 275 6.86 -9.11 3.13
CA PRO A 275 6.15 -8.13 3.94
C PRO A 275 6.69 -6.71 3.81
N ARG A 276 7.87 -6.52 3.20
CA ARG A 276 8.52 -5.23 2.95
C ARG A 276 8.60 -4.93 1.46
N PRO A 277 8.67 -3.63 1.06
CA PRO A 277 8.98 -3.28 -0.31
C PRO A 277 10.32 -3.87 -0.77
N VAL A 278 10.34 -4.37 -2.00
CA VAL A 278 11.51 -4.98 -2.62
C VAL A 278 11.81 -4.24 -3.92
N ARG A 279 13.07 -3.87 -4.13
CA ARG A 279 13.52 -3.30 -5.39
C ARG A 279 13.96 -4.40 -6.33
N PHE A 280 13.23 -4.59 -7.41
CA PHE A 280 13.53 -5.59 -8.42
C PHE A 280 14.50 -5.04 -9.45
N VAL A 281 15.56 -5.79 -9.73
CA VAL A 281 16.45 -5.49 -10.84
C VAL A 281 15.88 -6.10 -12.11
N MET A 282 15.57 -5.26 -13.10
CA MET A 282 14.81 -5.65 -14.28
C MET A 282 15.48 -5.17 -15.57
N TYR A 283 15.30 -5.92 -16.64
CA TYR A 283 15.84 -5.56 -17.96
C TYR A 283 15.25 -4.23 -18.46
N TYR A 284 16.09 -3.29 -18.85
CA TYR A 284 15.73 -1.89 -19.11
C TYR A 284 14.67 -1.71 -20.21
N ARG A 285 14.62 -2.58 -21.23
CA ARG A 285 13.64 -2.45 -22.30
C ARG A 285 12.19 -2.64 -21.87
N ILE A 286 11.95 -3.25 -20.72
CA ILE A 286 10.60 -3.35 -20.15
C ILE A 286 10.06 -1.96 -19.78
N PHE A 287 10.95 -1.02 -19.48
CA PHE A 287 10.60 0.37 -19.21
C PHE A 287 10.23 1.18 -20.47
N ASP A 288 10.41 0.64 -21.67
CA ASP A 288 10.00 1.31 -22.91
C ASP A 288 8.48 1.24 -23.13
N ILE A 289 7.80 0.31 -22.48
CA ILE A 289 6.34 0.19 -22.50
C ILE A 289 5.75 1.25 -21.56
N PRO A 290 4.93 2.24 -22.03
CA PRO A 290 4.52 3.39 -21.22
C PRO A 290 3.85 3.03 -19.89
N VAL A 291 2.92 2.07 -19.90
CA VAL A 291 2.22 1.62 -18.69
C VAL A 291 3.18 0.91 -17.73
N MET A 292 4.04 0.02 -18.25
CA MET A 292 5.03 -0.70 -17.45
C MET A 292 6.09 0.26 -16.89
N ARG A 293 6.50 1.25 -17.67
CA ARG A 293 7.40 2.33 -17.22
C ARG A 293 6.86 3.02 -15.96
N TRP A 294 5.58 3.40 -15.99
CA TRP A 294 4.97 4.06 -14.84
C TRP A 294 4.92 3.12 -13.61
N ILE A 295 4.48 1.88 -13.79
CA ILE A 295 4.41 0.88 -12.71
C ILE A 295 5.80 0.64 -12.10
N PHE A 296 6.81 0.32 -12.92
CA PHE A 296 8.14 -0.03 -12.43
C PHE A 296 8.89 1.15 -11.82
N ARG A 297 8.72 2.37 -12.36
CA ARG A 297 9.26 3.58 -11.73
C ARG A 297 8.60 3.87 -10.39
N THR A 298 7.28 3.70 -10.30
CA THR A 298 6.53 3.85 -9.05
C THR A 298 6.94 2.81 -8.01
N ALA A 299 7.20 1.57 -8.44
CA ALA A 299 7.74 0.49 -7.60
C ALA A 299 9.26 0.62 -7.37
N ARG A 300 9.90 1.68 -7.88
CA ARG A 300 11.36 1.93 -7.77
C ARG A 300 12.20 0.75 -8.24
N ALA A 301 11.78 0.06 -9.31
CA ALA A 301 12.56 -1.01 -9.91
C ALA A 301 13.83 -0.45 -10.59
N ILE A 302 14.93 -1.18 -10.48
CA ILE A 302 16.25 -0.78 -10.96
C ILE A 302 16.45 -1.33 -12.38
N PRO A 303 16.58 -0.45 -13.42
CA PRO A 303 16.82 -0.89 -14.79
C PRO A 303 18.28 -1.35 -14.96
N ILE A 304 18.47 -2.55 -15.55
CA ILE A 304 19.79 -3.08 -15.87
C ILE A 304 19.89 -3.51 -17.33
N ALA A 305 21.09 -3.37 -17.91
CA ALA A 305 21.46 -3.91 -19.19
C ALA A 305 22.62 -4.91 -19.10
N GLY A 306 22.80 -5.74 -20.10
CA GLY A 306 23.97 -6.58 -20.19
C GLY A 306 25.26 -5.76 -20.44
N ALA A 307 26.40 -6.25 -19.96
CA ALA A 307 27.70 -5.57 -20.09
C ALA A 307 28.09 -5.29 -21.57
N ARG A 308 27.63 -6.11 -22.52
CA ARG A 308 27.90 -5.92 -23.95
C ARG A 308 26.88 -5.01 -24.65
N GLU A 309 25.74 -4.77 -24.01
CA GLU A 309 24.63 -3.98 -24.57
C GLU A 309 24.73 -2.51 -24.18
N ASP A 310 24.83 -2.23 -22.89
CA ASP A 310 25.03 -0.88 -22.32
C ASP A 310 25.83 -0.97 -21.01
N PRO A 311 27.17 -0.86 -21.10
CA PRO A 311 28.04 -0.90 -19.92
C PRO A 311 27.77 0.24 -18.94
N ALA A 312 27.37 1.42 -19.42
CA ALA A 312 27.12 2.60 -18.60
C ALA A 312 25.83 2.40 -17.80
N LEU A 313 24.79 1.84 -18.39
CA LEU A 313 23.55 1.52 -17.68
C LEU A 313 23.78 0.41 -16.66
N MET A 314 24.59 -0.59 -17.00
CA MET A 314 24.97 -1.63 -16.05
C MET A 314 25.68 -1.05 -14.82
N GLN A 315 26.66 -0.16 -15.03
CA GLN A 315 27.36 0.49 -13.92
C GLN A 315 26.42 1.31 -13.04
N ARG A 316 25.54 2.10 -13.64
CA ARG A 316 24.49 2.85 -12.91
C ARG A 316 23.57 1.94 -12.10
N ALA A 317 23.21 0.77 -12.65
CA ALA A 317 22.42 -0.20 -11.91
C ALA A 317 23.16 -0.72 -10.67
N PHE A 318 24.46 -1.04 -10.77
CA PHE A 318 25.26 -1.43 -9.61
C PHE A 318 25.35 -0.31 -8.57
N ASP A 319 25.52 0.95 -9.00
CA ASP A 319 25.59 2.09 -8.08
C ASP A 319 24.26 2.31 -7.36
N GLU A 320 23.12 2.13 -8.06
CA GLU A 320 21.78 2.21 -7.48
C GLU A 320 21.48 1.04 -6.53
N ILE A 321 21.94 -0.18 -6.84
CA ILE A 321 21.85 -1.33 -5.95
C ILE A 321 22.65 -1.07 -4.67
N ASP A 322 23.88 -0.56 -4.78
CA ASP A 322 24.72 -0.24 -3.62
C ASP A 322 24.08 0.81 -2.71
N ALA A 323 23.52 1.87 -3.29
CA ALA A 323 22.81 2.90 -2.55
C ALA A 323 21.56 2.32 -1.85
N THR A 324 20.79 1.49 -2.56
CA THR A 324 19.61 0.82 -2.02
C THR A 324 19.94 -0.07 -0.80
N LEU A 325 21.01 -0.87 -0.92
CA LEU A 325 21.49 -1.71 0.19
C LEU A 325 22.07 -0.87 1.34
N ALA A 326 22.70 0.28 1.04
CA ALA A 326 23.18 1.21 2.06
C ALA A 326 22.03 1.84 2.86
N ASP A 327 20.89 2.09 2.23
CA ASP A 327 19.67 2.61 2.85
C ASP A 327 18.91 1.53 3.65
N GLY A 328 19.41 0.29 3.69
CA GLY A 328 18.79 -0.81 4.43
C GLY A 328 17.57 -1.41 3.74
N GLU A 329 17.43 -1.23 2.43
CA GLU A 329 16.31 -1.76 1.64
C GLU A 329 16.60 -3.16 1.08
N LEU A 330 15.55 -3.84 0.61
CA LEU A 330 15.64 -5.16 -0.02
C LEU A 330 15.85 -5.01 -1.53
N VAL A 331 16.81 -5.77 -2.07
CA VAL A 331 17.03 -5.89 -3.52
C VAL A 331 16.76 -7.33 -3.95
N CYS A 332 16.02 -7.52 -5.04
CA CYS A 332 15.75 -8.85 -5.60
C CYS A 332 16.37 -8.99 -7.00
N LEU A 333 17.08 -10.06 -7.17
CA LEU A 333 17.71 -10.46 -8.43
C LEU A 333 17.15 -11.78 -8.93
N PHE A 334 17.06 -11.89 -10.25
CA PHE A 334 16.91 -13.13 -10.98
C PHE A 334 18.24 -13.43 -11.68
N PRO A 335 19.18 -14.16 -11.05
CA PRO A 335 20.56 -14.26 -11.54
C PRO A 335 20.70 -15.08 -12.83
N GLU A 336 19.66 -15.80 -13.24
CA GLU A 336 19.57 -16.41 -14.58
C GLU A 336 19.67 -15.36 -15.69
N GLY A 337 19.19 -14.14 -15.43
CA GLY A 337 19.24 -13.00 -16.34
C GLY A 337 18.31 -13.12 -17.56
N ALA A 338 17.47 -14.14 -17.60
CA ALA A 338 16.40 -14.33 -18.59
C ALA A 338 15.34 -15.29 -18.03
N LEU A 339 14.14 -15.26 -18.62
CA LEU A 339 13.11 -16.26 -18.31
C LEU A 339 13.53 -17.64 -18.82
N THR A 340 13.29 -18.67 -18.00
CA THR A 340 13.56 -20.06 -18.40
C THR A 340 12.86 -20.41 -19.73
N GLU A 341 13.51 -21.24 -20.54
CA GLU A 341 12.95 -21.70 -21.81
C GLU A 341 12.28 -23.09 -21.73
N ASP A 342 12.74 -23.92 -20.83
CA ASP A 342 12.32 -25.32 -20.66
C ASP A 342 11.63 -25.58 -19.31
N GLY A 343 11.67 -24.61 -18.40
CA GLY A 343 11.15 -24.70 -17.04
C GLY A 343 12.22 -25.09 -16.01
N ALA A 344 13.47 -25.38 -16.43
CA ALA A 344 14.58 -25.63 -15.53
C ALA A 344 15.22 -24.32 -15.03
N VAL A 345 15.96 -24.37 -13.93
CA VAL A 345 16.76 -23.22 -13.47
C VAL A 345 17.99 -23.11 -14.36
N ALA A 346 18.17 -21.98 -15.01
CA ALA A 346 19.34 -21.70 -15.81
C ALA A 346 20.55 -21.37 -14.91
N PRO A 347 21.79 -21.54 -15.40
CA PRO A 347 22.99 -21.21 -14.64
C PRO A 347 23.00 -19.76 -14.17
N PHE A 348 23.37 -19.53 -12.91
CA PHE A 348 23.42 -18.22 -12.31
C PHE A 348 24.63 -17.42 -12.79
N LYS A 349 24.42 -16.17 -13.16
CA LYS A 349 25.47 -15.24 -13.56
C LYS A 349 26.18 -14.65 -12.34
N SER A 350 27.48 -14.38 -12.47
CA SER A 350 28.33 -13.82 -11.41
C SER A 350 28.06 -12.34 -11.06
N GLY A 351 27.07 -11.70 -11.67
CA GLY A 351 26.73 -10.31 -11.37
C GLY A 351 26.40 -10.03 -9.91
N MET A 352 25.80 -11.00 -9.24
CA MET A 352 25.50 -10.92 -7.82
C MET A 352 26.75 -10.94 -6.92
N GLU A 353 27.81 -11.68 -7.32
CA GLU A 353 29.06 -11.72 -6.59
C GLU A 353 29.68 -10.32 -6.52
N LYS A 354 29.66 -9.57 -7.65
CA LYS A 354 30.13 -8.18 -7.73
C LYS A 354 29.36 -7.26 -6.79
N ILE A 355 28.05 -7.47 -6.61
CA ILE A 355 27.23 -6.69 -5.66
C ILE A 355 27.71 -6.93 -4.23
N LEU A 356 27.96 -8.19 -3.87
CA LEU A 356 28.42 -8.58 -2.54
C LEU A 356 29.86 -8.09 -2.28
N GLU A 357 30.75 -8.20 -3.28
CA GLU A 357 32.11 -7.65 -3.22
C GLU A 357 32.11 -6.14 -2.98
N ARG A 358 31.28 -5.38 -3.69
CA ARG A 358 31.15 -3.93 -3.52
C ARG A 358 30.61 -3.58 -2.13
N ALA A 359 29.59 -4.29 -1.65
CA ALA A 359 29.04 -4.10 -0.32
C ALA A 359 30.10 -4.37 0.76
N ALA A 360 30.85 -5.48 0.64
CA ALA A 360 31.93 -5.83 1.57
C ALA A 360 33.07 -4.81 1.54
N ALA A 361 33.48 -4.32 0.36
CA ALA A 361 34.48 -3.26 0.22
C ALA A 361 34.03 -1.96 0.91
N ALA A 362 32.72 -1.71 1.01
CA ALA A 362 32.14 -0.60 1.76
C ALA A 362 31.90 -0.93 3.26
N GLY A 363 32.40 -2.06 3.76
CA GLY A 363 32.27 -2.49 5.16
C GLY A 363 30.87 -2.97 5.54
N ARG A 364 30.03 -3.35 4.57
CA ARG A 364 28.67 -3.82 4.82
C ARG A 364 28.56 -5.33 4.58
N LEU A 365 28.04 -6.05 5.57
CA LEU A 365 27.63 -7.45 5.42
C LEU A 365 26.15 -7.47 5.00
N VAL A 366 25.87 -7.95 3.80
CA VAL A 366 24.51 -8.08 3.25
C VAL A 366 24.14 -9.56 3.22
N PRO A 367 23.16 -10.00 4.03
CA PRO A 367 22.68 -11.38 3.99
C PRO A 367 22.00 -11.66 2.64
N VAL A 368 22.26 -12.85 2.08
CA VAL A 368 21.66 -13.30 0.83
C VAL A 368 20.56 -14.31 1.14
N VAL A 369 19.32 -13.97 0.83
CA VAL A 369 18.16 -14.83 1.05
C VAL A 369 17.84 -15.60 -0.23
N PRO A 370 18.13 -16.92 -0.28
CA PRO A 370 17.75 -17.76 -1.40
C PRO A 370 16.24 -18.06 -1.34
N MET A 371 15.56 -17.82 -2.45
CA MET A 371 14.14 -18.09 -2.61
C MET A 371 13.87 -18.92 -3.86
N ALA A 372 12.77 -19.66 -3.86
CA ALA A 372 12.32 -20.40 -5.04
C ALA A 372 10.82 -20.21 -5.29
N LEU A 373 10.49 -20.04 -6.56
CA LEU A 373 9.12 -20.06 -7.08
C LEU A 373 8.80 -21.44 -7.65
N ARG A 374 7.78 -22.10 -7.11
CA ARG A 374 7.27 -23.41 -7.53
C ARG A 374 5.91 -23.28 -8.22
N GLY A 375 5.64 -24.14 -9.19
CA GLY A 375 4.33 -24.22 -9.84
C GLY A 375 4.08 -23.18 -10.95
N MET A 376 4.99 -22.22 -11.14
CA MET A 376 4.83 -21.16 -12.14
C MET A 376 4.88 -21.63 -13.59
N TRP A 377 5.64 -22.69 -13.89
CA TRP A 377 5.79 -23.24 -15.24
C TRP A 377 4.47 -23.72 -15.86
N THR A 378 3.53 -24.11 -15.03
CA THR A 378 2.19 -24.54 -15.46
C THR A 378 1.16 -23.42 -15.49
N SER A 379 1.55 -22.19 -15.16
CA SER A 379 0.67 -21.03 -15.13
C SER A 379 0.43 -20.45 -16.53
N MET A 380 -0.65 -19.69 -16.65
CA MET A 380 -1.05 -19.01 -17.89
C MET A 380 0.02 -18.04 -18.43
N TRP A 381 0.83 -17.46 -17.55
CA TRP A 381 1.80 -16.41 -17.86
C TRP A 381 3.24 -16.92 -18.00
N SER A 382 3.44 -18.25 -18.08
CA SER A 382 4.75 -18.84 -18.36
C SER A 382 5.03 -18.89 -19.86
N ARG A 383 6.32 -18.91 -20.25
CA ARG A 383 6.72 -19.07 -21.66
C ARG A 383 6.25 -20.37 -22.31
N ARG A 384 5.91 -21.38 -21.51
CA ARG A 384 5.31 -22.63 -21.99
C ARG A 384 4.01 -22.38 -22.77
N SER A 385 3.24 -21.37 -22.40
CA SER A 385 2.01 -21.00 -23.09
C SER A 385 2.27 -20.33 -24.46
N GLU A 386 3.40 -19.62 -24.61
CA GLU A 386 3.80 -18.98 -25.86
C GLU A 386 4.21 -20.01 -26.93
N ARG A 387 4.93 -21.07 -26.54
CA ARG A 387 5.34 -22.15 -27.45
C ARG A 387 4.19 -23.07 -27.89
N ALA A 388 3.16 -23.24 -27.08
CA ALA A 388 1.99 -24.07 -27.43
C ALA A 388 1.03 -23.41 -28.43
N GLY A 389 1.24 -22.12 -28.76
CA GLY A 389 0.30 -21.26 -29.49
C GLY A 389 0.81 -20.69 -30.82
N SER A 390 1.69 -21.37 -31.57
CA SER A 390 2.23 -20.85 -32.84
C SER A 390 1.24 -20.82 -34.02
N GLY A 391 -0.03 -21.20 -33.84
CA GLY A 391 -1.10 -21.11 -34.83
C GLY A 391 -2.08 -19.98 -34.54
N ARG A 392 -2.65 -19.35 -35.60
CA ARG A 392 -3.65 -18.27 -35.53
C ARG A 392 -4.87 -18.58 -34.62
N LEU A 393 -5.20 -19.84 -34.41
CA LEU A 393 -6.30 -20.32 -33.50
C LEU A 393 -5.81 -20.68 -32.08
N GLY A 394 -4.50 -20.81 -31.86
CA GLY A 394 -3.92 -21.14 -30.52
C GLY A 394 -3.97 -19.99 -29.51
N ARG A 395 -4.19 -18.76 -29.97
CA ARG A 395 -4.31 -17.55 -29.14
C ARG A 395 -5.61 -17.49 -28.30
N MET A 396 -6.60 -18.30 -28.61
CA MET A 396 -7.92 -18.32 -27.94
C MET A 396 -8.13 -19.53 -27.03
N ARG A 397 -7.09 -20.25 -26.61
CA ARG A 397 -7.24 -21.30 -25.62
C ARG A 397 -7.47 -20.67 -24.24
N VAL A 398 -8.70 -20.82 -23.72
CA VAL A 398 -9.03 -20.54 -22.33
C VAL A 398 -7.98 -21.20 -21.43
N PRO A 399 -7.35 -20.44 -20.53
CA PRO A 399 -6.27 -20.97 -19.71
C PRO A 399 -6.74 -22.17 -18.89
N ARG A 400 -6.12 -23.31 -19.08
CA ARG A 400 -6.51 -24.57 -18.40
C ARG A 400 -6.36 -24.50 -16.89
N ARG A 401 -5.69 -23.48 -16.32
CA ARG A 401 -5.53 -23.27 -14.87
C ARG A 401 -5.59 -21.79 -14.50
N PHE A 402 -6.80 -21.23 -14.57
CA PHE A 402 -7.13 -20.06 -13.79
C PHE A 402 -6.93 -20.39 -12.30
N ARG A 403 -6.25 -19.55 -11.53
CA ARG A 403 -5.86 -19.77 -10.14
C ARG A 403 -4.92 -20.99 -9.94
N ALA A 404 -3.84 -21.04 -10.74
CA ALA A 404 -2.78 -22.01 -10.53
C ALA A 404 -2.22 -21.90 -9.10
N GLN A 405 -1.87 -23.06 -8.52
CA GLN A 405 -1.21 -23.10 -7.23
C GLN A 405 0.26 -22.73 -7.41
N VAL A 406 0.68 -21.68 -6.73
CA VAL A 406 2.06 -21.20 -6.73
C VAL A 406 2.57 -21.18 -5.30
N GLU A 407 3.79 -21.61 -5.12
CA GLU A 407 4.45 -21.62 -3.81
C GLU A 407 5.73 -20.78 -3.87
N VAL A 408 5.89 -19.89 -2.89
CA VAL A 408 7.12 -19.13 -2.63
C VAL A 408 7.77 -19.75 -1.41
N VAL A 409 9.02 -20.18 -1.57
CA VAL A 409 9.79 -20.79 -0.48
C VAL A 409 11.06 -19.97 -0.28
N ALA A 410 11.31 -19.53 0.96
CA ALA A 410 12.55 -18.89 1.37
C ALA A 410 13.33 -19.82 2.29
N ALA A 411 14.64 -19.72 2.29
CA ALA A 411 15.51 -20.44 3.21
C ALA A 411 16.41 -19.48 3.99
N THR A 412 17.04 -20.02 5.03
CA THR A 412 17.99 -19.31 5.88
C THR A 412 18.97 -18.50 5.05
N PRO A 413 19.14 -17.20 5.36
CA PRO A 413 20.11 -16.35 4.70
C PRO A 413 21.52 -16.98 4.71
N LEU A 414 22.24 -16.80 3.64
CA LEU A 414 23.65 -17.11 3.57
C LEU A 414 24.45 -15.84 3.88
N ASP A 415 25.30 -15.93 4.89
CA ASP A 415 26.19 -14.83 5.27
C ASP A 415 27.51 -14.92 4.47
N GLY A 416 28.20 -13.79 4.34
CA GLY A 416 29.47 -13.69 3.63
C GLY A 416 29.27 -13.42 2.13
N GLN A 417 30.09 -14.08 1.31
CA GLN A 417 30.10 -13.91 -0.15
C GLN A 417 29.83 -15.28 -0.84
N PRO A 418 28.58 -15.76 -0.80
CA PRO A 418 28.23 -16.99 -1.49
C PRO A 418 28.45 -16.85 -3.00
N THR A 419 29.00 -17.89 -3.62
CA THR A 419 29.19 -17.93 -5.07
C THR A 419 27.87 -18.15 -5.81
N ALA A 420 27.85 -17.80 -7.09
CA ALA A 420 26.70 -18.04 -7.96
C ALA A 420 26.30 -19.52 -7.98
N GLY A 421 27.29 -20.43 -8.04
CA GLY A 421 27.05 -21.88 -8.01
C GLY A 421 26.43 -22.38 -6.70
N GLN A 422 26.86 -21.85 -5.55
CA GLN A 422 26.29 -22.22 -4.24
C GLN A 422 24.83 -21.78 -4.14
N LEU A 423 24.51 -20.56 -4.59
CA LEU A 423 23.15 -20.05 -4.60
C LEU A 423 22.25 -20.75 -5.61
N GLU A 424 22.78 -21.09 -6.79
CA GLU A 424 22.07 -21.90 -7.78
C GLU A 424 21.69 -23.27 -7.19
N ALA A 425 22.64 -23.98 -6.59
CA ALA A 425 22.38 -25.28 -5.96
C ALA A 425 21.30 -25.15 -4.86
N ARG A 426 21.38 -24.08 -4.04
CA ARG A 426 20.40 -23.85 -2.99
C ARG A 426 19.01 -23.55 -3.53
N VAL A 427 18.90 -22.72 -4.57
CA VAL A 427 17.61 -22.39 -5.21
C VAL A 427 17.01 -23.62 -5.91
N ARG A 428 17.85 -24.47 -6.59
CA ARG A 428 17.40 -25.73 -7.17
C ARG A 428 16.84 -26.68 -6.09
N GLN A 429 17.54 -26.83 -4.97
CA GLN A 429 17.08 -27.63 -3.84
C GLN A 429 15.75 -27.10 -3.30
N LEU A 430 15.62 -25.78 -3.11
CA LEU A 430 14.38 -25.15 -2.67
C LEU A 430 13.25 -25.36 -3.67
N ARG A 431 13.53 -25.34 -4.96
CA ARG A 431 12.53 -25.58 -6.00
C ARG A 431 12.05 -27.03 -6.01
N GLY A 432 12.84 -27.97 -5.51
CA GLY A 432 12.56 -29.41 -5.51
C GLY A 432 13.06 -30.08 -6.79
N ASP A 433 14.02 -29.48 -7.46
CA ASP A 433 14.80 -30.14 -8.50
C ASP A 433 15.85 -31.02 -7.76
N GLU A 434 15.74 -32.31 -7.90
CA GLU A 434 16.80 -33.22 -7.43
C GLU A 434 18.10 -32.86 -8.13
N ALA A 435 19.18 -32.86 -7.33
CA ALA A 435 20.54 -32.57 -7.81
C ALA A 435 21.04 -33.68 -8.73
#